data_4e7745691a97550a77e5bd8ae7ca9023
#
_entry.id   4e7745691a97550a77e5bd8ae7ca9023
#
_cell.length_a   1.000
_cell.length_b   1.000
_cell.length_c   1.000
_cell.angle_alpha   90.00
_cell.angle_beta   90.00
_cell.angle_gamma   90.00
#
_symmetry.space_group_name_H-M   'P 1'
#
loop_
_entity.id
_entity.type
_entity.pdbx_description
1 polymer ?
#
loop_
_entity_poly.entity_id
_entity_poly.type
_entity_poly.pdbx_seq_one_letter_code
_entity_poly.pdbx_strand_id
1 'polypeptide(L)'
;MTSRLFPAALALFLVLPAAAQEAAPAAGLALELNALQQGESGCRVTFLATNRLGALLERAGVEVALFDTSGAIERIVNLDFKALSENKTKVLQFELAGLDCGDLGRVLVNDIPACEGPGLDAGACLAGLSTSARPDIEFGT
;
A
#
# COMPACT_ATOMS: atom_id res chain seq x y z
N MET A 1 -41.37 -58.11 -36.27
CA MET A 1 -40.18 -57.21 -36.36
C MET A 1 -40.64 -55.83 -35.90
N THR A 2 -40.46 -55.53 -34.62
CA THR A 2 -40.86 -54.27 -34.00
C THR A 2 -39.60 -53.47 -33.70
N SER A 3 -39.35 -52.42 -34.51
CA SER A 3 -38.26 -51.50 -34.35
C SER A 3 -38.61 -50.44 -33.29
N ARG A 4 -37.87 -50.40 -32.16
CA ARG A 4 -38.05 -49.41 -31.12
C ARG A 4 -37.03 -48.27 -31.37
N LEU A 5 -37.54 -47.11 -31.71
CA LEU A 5 -36.80 -45.86 -31.81
C LEU A 5 -36.66 -45.26 -30.39
N PHE A 6 -35.41 -45.07 -29.90
CA PHE A 6 -35.13 -44.31 -28.70
C PHE A 6 -34.87 -42.84 -29.07
N PRO A 7 -35.51 -41.87 -28.41
CA PRO A 7 -35.15 -40.46 -28.60
C PRO A 7 -33.91 -40.18 -27.75
N ALA A 8 -32.85 -39.66 -28.35
CA ALA A 8 -31.68 -39.11 -27.68
C ALA A 8 -32.03 -37.71 -27.17
N ALA A 9 -32.11 -37.55 -25.82
CA ALA A 9 -32.27 -36.26 -25.21
C ALA A 9 -30.91 -35.53 -25.16
N LEU A 10 -30.76 -34.48 -25.95
CA LEU A 10 -29.60 -33.60 -25.96
C LEU A 10 -29.71 -32.63 -24.78
N ALA A 11 -28.95 -32.86 -23.70
CA ALA A 11 -28.88 -31.97 -22.57
C ALA A 11 -27.93 -30.80 -22.90
N LEU A 12 -28.52 -29.61 -23.09
CA LEU A 12 -27.81 -28.36 -23.34
C LEU A 12 -27.31 -27.82 -21.97
N PHE A 13 -26.01 -27.98 -21.66
CA PHE A 13 -25.39 -27.36 -20.49
C PHE A 13 -25.17 -25.86 -20.75
N LEU A 14 -25.96 -25.02 -20.12
CA LEU A 14 -25.75 -23.57 -20.05
C LEU A 14 -24.56 -23.31 -19.12
N VAL A 15 -23.38 -23.02 -19.67
CA VAL A 15 -22.24 -22.52 -18.91
C VAL A 15 -22.48 -21.04 -18.64
N LEU A 16 -22.87 -20.69 -17.43
CA LEU A 16 -22.92 -19.31 -16.96
C LEU A 16 -21.48 -18.81 -16.75
N PRO A 17 -21.09 -17.67 -17.34
CA PRO A 17 -19.79 -17.07 -17.02
C PRO A 17 -19.81 -16.65 -15.54
N ALA A 18 -18.89 -17.17 -14.74
CA ALA A 18 -18.63 -16.67 -13.41
C ALA A 18 -18.07 -15.25 -13.54
N ALA A 19 -18.88 -14.25 -13.21
CA ALA A 19 -18.39 -12.89 -13.07
C ALA A 19 -17.36 -12.88 -11.93
N ALA A 20 -16.10 -12.61 -12.26
CA ALA A 20 -15.07 -12.39 -11.26
C ALA A 20 -15.47 -11.15 -10.46
N GLN A 21 -15.87 -11.34 -9.20
CA GLN A 21 -16.10 -10.24 -8.27
C GLN A 21 -14.74 -9.64 -7.91
N GLU A 22 -14.52 -8.37 -8.25
CA GLU A 22 -13.37 -7.63 -7.75
C GLU A 22 -13.44 -7.59 -6.22
N ALA A 23 -12.35 -8.04 -5.57
CA ALA A 23 -12.26 -7.98 -4.11
C ALA A 23 -12.28 -6.50 -3.67
N ALA A 24 -13.08 -6.17 -2.63
CA ALA A 24 -13.08 -4.86 -2.02
C ALA A 24 -11.66 -4.53 -1.49
N PRO A 25 -11.20 -3.24 -1.55
CA PRO A 25 -9.92 -2.86 -0.96
C PRO A 25 -9.85 -3.27 0.50
N ALA A 26 -8.70 -3.82 0.94
CA ALA A 26 -8.50 -4.22 2.31
C ALA A 26 -8.66 -3.03 3.26
N ALA A 27 -9.28 -3.26 4.44
CA ALA A 27 -9.31 -2.28 5.51
C ALA A 27 -7.89 -2.04 6.03
N GLY A 28 -7.56 -0.79 6.39
CA GLY A 28 -6.27 -0.45 6.95
C GLY A 28 -5.66 0.82 6.36
N LEU A 29 -4.40 1.04 6.66
CA LEU A 29 -3.60 2.11 6.06
C LEU A 29 -2.87 1.56 4.83
N ALA A 30 -3.06 2.20 3.68
CA ALA A 30 -2.33 1.88 2.46
C ALA A 30 -1.31 2.98 2.15
N LEU A 31 -0.04 2.60 1.99
CA LEU A 31 1.05 3.49 1.62
C LEU A 31 1.65 3.05 0.29
N GLU A 32 1.72 3.96 -0.66
CA GLU A 32 2.44 3.75 -1.91
C GLU A 32 3.65 4.70 -1.96
N LEU A 33 4.84 4.15 -2.14
CA LEU A 33 6.00 4.93 -2.56
C LEU A 33 5.83 5.25 -4.05
N ASN A 34 5.43 6.49 -4.35
CA ASN A 34 5.01 6.86 -5.70
C ASN A 34 6.14 7.38 -6.58
N ALA A 35 7.04 8.18 -6.03
CA ALA A 35 8.14 8.76 -6.80
C ALA A 35 9.36 9.08 -5.94
N LEU A 36 10.51 9.04 -6.59
CA LEU A 36 11.79 9.54 -6.09
C LEU A 36 12.28 10.61 -7.08
N GLN A 37 12.60 11.79 -6.58
CA GLN A 37 13.07 12.90 -7.40
C GLN A 37 14.33 13.51 -6.79
N GLN A 38 15.44 13.47 -7.53
CA GLN A 38 16.66 14.11 -7.09
C GLN A 38 16.51 15.61 -7.13
N GLY A 39 16.73 16.27 -5.99
CA GLY A 39 16.79 17.71 -5.83
C GLY A 39 18.21 18.19 -5.51
N GLU A 40 18.37 19.51 -5.36
CA GLU A 40 19.68 20.12 -5.04
C GLU A 40 20.16 19.75 -3.63
N SER A 41 19.24 19.59 -2.66
CA SER A 41 19.56 19.31 -1.25
C SER A 41 19.45 17.85 -0.85
N GLY A 42 18.86 17.01 -1.70
CA GLY A 42 18.66 15.60 -1.37
C GLY A 42 17.62 14.92 -2.26
N CYS A 43 17.16 13.77 -1.80
CA CYS A 43 16.13 12.98 -2.48
C CYS A 43 14.73 13.37 -1.97
N ARG A 44 13.87 13.84 -2.86
CA ARG A 44 12.44 14.03 -2.58
C ARG A 44 11.69 12.74 -2.79
N VAL A 45 11.08 12.26 -1.72
CA VAL A 45 10.26 11.04 -1.73
C VAL A 45 8.79 11.43 -1.69
N THR A 46 8.00 10.90 -2.62
CA THR A 46 6.55 11.13 -2.69
C THR A 46 5.81 9.86 -2.30
N PHE A 47 4.91 9.99 -1.33
CA PHE A 47 4.00 8.94 -0.91
C PHE A 47 2.55 9.27 -1.26
N LEU A 48 1.78 8.24 -1.57
CA LEU A 48 0.33 8.27 -1.50
C LEU A 48 -0.10 7.51 -0.24
N ALA A 49 -0.88 8.15 0.62
CA ALA A 49 -1.43 7.52 1.82
C ALA A 49 -2.95 7.47 1.73
N THR A 50 -3.53 6.29 1.87
CA THR A 50 -4.98 6.08 1.85
C THR A 50 -5.42 5.48 3.17
N ASN A 51 -6.29 6.21 3.88
CA ASN A 51 -6.84 5.76 5.16
C ASN A 51 -8.16 4.98 4.93
N ARG A 52 -8.14 3.67 5.19
CA ARG A 52 -9.32 2.77 5.16
C ARG A 52 -9.56 2.12 6.53
N LEU A 53 -9.23 2.82 7.61
CA LEU A 53 -9.36 2.32 8.98
C LEU A 53 -10.78 2.46 9.56
N GLY A 54 -11.68 3.12 8.84
CA GLY A 54 -13.04 3.36 9.30
C GLY A 54 -13.20 4.55 10.25
N ALA A 55 -12.15 5.36 10.42
CA ALA A 55 -12.14 6.58 11.22
C ALA A 55 -11.11 7.57 10.68
N LEU A 56 -11.30 8.85 11.00
CA LEU A 56 -10.29 9.87 10.76
C LEU A 56 -9.00 9.51 11.52
N LEU A 57 -7.87 9.52 10.85
CA LEU A 57 -6.57 9.64 11.51
C LEU A 57 -6.27 11.12 11.73
N GLU A 58 -6.29 11.54 12.98
CA GLU A 58 -5.94 12.92 13.36
C GLU A 58 -4.44 13.14 13.26
N ARG A 59 -3.67 12.07 13.50
CA ARG A 59 -2.22 12.06 13.37
C ARG A 59 -1.72 10.69 12.92
N ALA A 60 -0.90 10.69 11.90
CA ALA A 60 -0.18 9.51 11.43
C ALA A 60 1.31 9.83 11.30
N GLY A 61 2.14 9.09 12.02
CA GLY A 61 3.60 9.21 11.94
C GLY A 61 4.19 7.86 11.58
N VAL A 62 5.04 7.83 10.55
CA VAL A 62 5.64 6.60 10.04
C VAL A 62 7.15 6.68 10.20
N GLU A 63 7.73 5.72 10.91
CA GLU A 63 9.16 5.56 11.00
C GLU A 63 9.62 4.63 9.88
N VAL A 64 10.55 5.10 9.06
CA VAL A 64 11.12 4.32 7.96
C VAL A 64 12.62 4.15 8.14
N ALA A 65 13.12 2.96 7.87
CA ALA A 65 14.54 2.66 7.71
C ALA A 65 14.90 2.71 6.22
N LEU A 66 15.93 3.46 5.89
CA LEU A 66 16.45 3.62 4.53
C LEU A 66 17.71 2.76 4.40
N PHE A 67 17.76 1.96 3.35
CA PHE A 67 18.90 1.11 3.03
C PHE A 67 19.52 1.55 1.71
N ASP A 68 20.81 1.49 1.63
CA ASP A 68 21.55 1.73 0.39
C ASP A 68 21.43 0.53 -0.58
N THR A 69 21.99 0.68 -1.77
CA THR A 69 21.97 -0.36 -2.81
C THR A 69 22.80 -1.60 -2.45
N SER A 70 23.67 -1.53 -1.44
CA SER A 70 24.39 -2.67 -0.90
C SER A 70 23.61 -3.45 0.16
N GLY A 71 22.46 -2.91 0.61
CA GLY A 71 21.64 -3.47 1.68
C GLY A 71 22.05 -3.01 3.09
N ALA A 72 22.97 -2.07 3.20
CA ALA A 72 23.34 -1.47 4.47
C ALA A 72 22.36 -0.37 4.85
N ILE A 73 22.10 -0.23 6.16
CA ILE A 73 21.26 0.84 6.65
C ILE A 73 21.94 2.20 6.48
N GLU A 74 21.27 3.13 5.85
CA GLU A 74 21.72 4.51 5.67
C GLU A 74 21.28 5.37 6.85
N ARG A 75 19.98 5.38 7.16
CA ARG A 75 19.40 6.12 8.28
C ARG A 75 17.99 5.65 8.62
N ILE A 76 17.53 6.03 9.80
CA ILE A 76 16.10 5.93 10.19
C ILE A 76 15.54 7.35 10.28
N VAL A 77 14.36 7.56 9.70
CA VAL A 77 13.68 8.85 9.72
C VAL A 77 12.22 8.69 10.13
N ASN A 78 11.71 9.67 10.84
CA ASN A 78 10.28 9.77 11.15
C ASN A 78 9.62 10.73 10.16
N LEU A 79 8.59 10.24 9.49
CA LEU A 79 7.81 10.98 8.51
C LEU A 79 6.44 11.33 9.10
N ASP A 80 6.14 12.62 9.19
CA ASP A 80 4.86 13.10 9.71
C ASP A 80 3.84 13.20 8.57
N PHE A 81 2.93 12.24 8.50
CA PHE A 81 1.85 12.19 7.51
C PHE A 81 0.68 13.11 7.85
N LYS A 82 0.70 13.75 9.03
CA LYS A 82 -0.37 14.64 9.49
C LYS A 82 -1.71 13.90 9.61
N ALA A 83 -2.80 14.64 9.48
CA ALA A 83 -4.14 14.06 9.45
C ALA A 83 -4.43 13.39 8.10
N LEU A 84 -5.04 12.21 8.15
CA LEU A 84 -5.51 11.48 6.98
C LEU A 84 -7.01 11.25 7.10
N SER A 85 -7.78 11.91 6.25
CA SER A 85 -9.23 11.76 6.22
C SER A 85 -9.62 10.35 5.81
N GLU A 86 -10.72 9.85 6.38
CA GLU A 86 -11.27 8.54 6.07
C GLU A 86 -11.59 8.40 4.57
N ASN A 87 -11.23 7.26 3.99
CA ASN A 87 -11.46 6.90 2.59
C ASN A 87 -10.89 7.88 1.55
N LYS A 88 -9.91 8.69 1.96
CA LYS A 88 -9.20 9.62 1.07
C LYS A 88 -7.77 9.21 0.86
N THR A 89 -7.28 9.45 -0.36
CA THR A 89 -5.85 9.38 -0.68
C THR A 89 -5.25 10.77 -0.60
N LYS A 90 -4.13 10.88 0.10
CA LYS A 90 -3.36 12.11 0.27
C LYS A 90 -1.96 11.93 -0.31
N VAL A 91 -1.48 12.92 -1.03
CA VAL A 91 -0.10 13.00 -1.53
C VAL A 91 0.75 13.71 -0.49
N LEU A 92 1.87 13.10 -0.13
CA LEU A 92 2.86 13.68 0.80
C LEU A 92 4.23 13.60 0.20
N GLN A 93 5.00 14.67 0.38
CA GLN A 93 6.38 14.75 -0.09
C GLN A 93 7.31 15.05 1.08
N PHE A 94 8.41 14.33 1.14
CA PHE A 94 9.43 14.48 2.16
C PHE A 94 10.78 14.68 1.48
N GLU A 95 11.52 15.67 1.94
CA GLU A 95 12.89 15.93 1.47
C GLU A 95 13.87 15.20 2.38
N LEU A 96 14.56 14.22 1.83
CA LEU A 96 15.61 13.49 2.55
C LEU A 96 16.95 14.16 2.27
N ALA A 97 17.27 15.14 3.11
CA ALA A 97 18.47 15.98 2.94
C ALA A 97 19.76 15.14 2.92
N GLY A 98 20.65 15.45 1.99
CA GLY A 98 21.95 14.79 1.86
C GLY A 98 21.91 13.38 1.28
N LEU A 99 20.75 12.89 0.89
CA LEU A 99 20.58 11.57 0.26
C LEU A 99 20.52 11.71 -1.27
N ASP A 100 21.32 10.92 -1.97
CA ASP A 100 21.17 10.71 -3.41
C ASP A 100 20.07 9.66 -3.65
N CYS A 101 19.06 9.98 -4.48
CA CYS A 101 18.01 9.01 -4.81
C CYS A 101 18.57 7.73 -5.44
N GLY A 102 19.66 7.82 -6.20
CA GLY A 102 20.34 6.67 -6.82
C GLY A 102 20.98 5.71 -5.84
N ASP A 103 21.29 6.19 -4.63
CA ASP A 103 21.88 5.35 -3.56
C ASP A 103 20.80 4.63 -2.73
N LEU A 104 19.53 5.00 -2.87
CA LEU A 104 18.44 4.39 -2.14
C LEU A 104 18.04 3.05 -2.79
N GLY A 105 18.27 1.96 -2.07
CA GLY A 105 17.94 0.60 -2.53
C GLY A 105 16.65 0.03 -1.95
N ARG A 106 16.30 0.40 -0.71
CA ARG A 106 15.11 -0.09 -0.03
C ARG A 106 14.59 0.91 0.99
N VAL A 107 13.26 0.96 1.13
CA VAL A 107 12.57 1.67 2.22
C VAL A 107 11.77 0.65 3.01
N LEU A 108 12.04 0.54 4.30
CA LEU A 108 11.33 -0.36 5.21
C LEU A 108 10.47 0.47 6.16
N VAL A 109 9.18 0.17 6.27
CA VAL A 109 8.35 0.69 7.37
C VAL A 109 8.75 -0.07 8.64
N ASN A 110 9.52 0.61 9.49
CA ASN A 110 10.02 0.03 10.73
C ASN A 110 8.97 0.06 11.84
N ASP A 111 8.22 1.16 11.93
CA ASP A 111 7.13 1.33 12.90
C ASP A 111 6.16 2.44 12.44
N ILE A 112 5.00 2.48 13.06
CA ILE A 112 4.03 3.59 12.95
C ILE A 112 3.76 4.12 14.37
N PRO A 113 4.67 4.95 14.90
CA PRO A 113 4.62 5.38 16.29
C PRO A 113 3.45 6.34 16.61
N ALA A 114 2.86 6.96 15.59
CA ALA A 114 1.65 7.77 15.75
C ALA A 114 0.54 7.24 14.85
N CYS A 115 -0.51 6.73 15.46
CA CYS A 115 -1.74 6.24 14.84
C CYS A 115 -2.91 6.68 15.75
N GLU A 116 -3.30 7.94 15.63
CA GLU A 116 -4.23 8.59 16.55
C GLU A 116 -5.53 8.97 15.84
N GLY A 117 -6.65 8.54 16.39
CA GLY A 117 -7.96 8.86 15.88
C GLY A 117 -9.07 8.25 16.74
N PRO A 118 -10.34 8.70 16.60
CA PRO A 118 -11.45 8.24 17.41
C PRO A 118 -11.65 6.71 17.28
N GLY A 119 -11.59 6.00 18.38
CA GLY A 119 -11.83 4.55 18.41
C GLY A 119 -10.75 3.68 17.76
N LEU A 120 -9.59 4.25 17.46
CA LEU A 120 -8.45 3.54 16.90
C LEU A 120 -7.46 3.13 18.01
N ASP A 121 -7.04 1.87 17.96
CA ASP A 121 -5.91 1.39 18.75
C ASP A 121 -4.59 1.90 18.15
N ALA A 122 -3.60 2.15 18.99
CA ALA A 122 -2.29 2.65 18.57
C ALA A 122 -1.60 1.73 17.54
N GLY A 123 -1.85 0.43 17.60
CA GLY A 123 -1.32 -0.56 16.66
C GLY A 123 -2.12 -0.77 15.37
N ALA A 124 -3.28 -0.09 15.21
CA ALA A 124 -4.19 -0.33 14.10
C ALA A 124 -3.57 0.00 12.73
N CYS A 125 -2.76 1.06 12.66
CA CYS A 125 -2.11 1.47 11.41
C CYS A 125 -1.10 0.44 10.91
N LEU A 126 -0.27 -0.10 11.80
CA LEU A 126 0.74 -1.09 11.44
C LEU A 126 0.09 -2.45 11.16
N ALA A 127 -0.89 -2.87 11.95
CA ALA A 127 -1.59 -4.14 11.78
C ALA A 127 -2.35 -4.23 10.44
N GLY A 128 -2.94 -3.12 10.00
CA GLY A 128 -3.67 -3.03 8.73
C GLY A 128 -2.86 -2.42 7.58
N LEU A 129 -1.53 -2.36 7.70
CA LEU A 129 -0.69 -1.72 6.69
C LEU A 129 -0.61 -2.57 5.42
N SER A 130 -0.81 -1.90 4.29
CA SER A 130 -0.45 -2.41 2.96
C SER A 130 0.49 -1.44 2.27
N THR A 131 1.47 -1.97 1.55
CA THR A 131 2.52 -1.18 0.89
C THR A 131 2.66 -1.55 -0.57
N SER A 132 3.03 -0.57 -1.39
CA SER A 132 3.39 -0.76 -2.79
C SER A 132 4.41 0.31 -3.22
N ALA A 133 5.15 0.05 -4.30
CA ALA A 133 6.11 0.99 -4.87
C ALA A 133 5.94 1.09 -6.38
N ARG A 134 6.05 2.30 -6.92
CA ARG A 134 6.15 2.55 -8.36
C ARG A 134 7.60 2.59 -8.85
N PRO A 135 8.54 3.26 -8.15
CA PRO A 135 9.95 3.14 -8.47
C PRO A 135 10.44 1.69 -8.31
N ASP A 136 11.49 1.34 -9.02
CA ASP A 136 12.11 0.01 -8.95
C ASP A 136 13.00 -0.10 -7.71
N ILE A 137 12.40 0.08 -6.54
CA ILE A 137 13.00 -0.19 -5.23
C ILE A 137 12.00 -0.92 -4.34
N GLU A 138 12.50 -1.67 -3.38
CA GLU A 138 11.66 -2.38 -2.42
C GLU A 138 11.07 -1.40 -1.39
N PHE A 139 9.76 -1.48 -1.19
CA PHE A 139 9.04 -0.76 -0.13
C PHE A 139 8.08 -1.70 0.58
N GLY A 140 8.24 -1.87 1.88
CA GLY A 140 7.42 -2.78 2.67
C GLY A 140 7.73 -2.76 4.17
N THR A 141 7.33 -3.84 4.84
CA THR A 141 7.60 -4.13 6.25
C THR A 141 8.63 -5.24 6.39
#